data_826994647434a25dfbbfa5e1ff45fd89
#
_entry.id   826994647434a25dfbbfa5e1ff45fd89
#
_cell.length_a   1.000
_cell.length_b   1.000
_cell.length_c   1.000
_cell.angle_alpha   90.00
_cell.angle_beta   90.00
_cell.angle_gamma   90.00
#
_symmetry.space_group_name_H-M   'P 1'
#
loop_
_entity.id
_entity.type
_entity.pdbx_description
1 polymer ?
#
loop_
_entity_poly.entity_id
_entity_poly.type
_entity_poly.pdbx_seq_one_letter_code
_entity_poly.pdbx_strand_id
1 'polypeptide(L)'
;TRNQFPKGIESYGTDALRMAFFSMATHTKDISFEFGRLKGFRNFCNKIWNAARFIDGYPIEKEIFDAENDIDKWIYDEFQKTKVQINKNIIEYRLDFAVNEIYEFFWNKFCDVYLEECKKSGNTENLRPLLKEILLVLHPFAPFLTEEIHTILFDDPIL
;
A
#
# COMPACT_ATOMS: atom_id res chain seq x y z
N THR A 1 -8.19 -2.03 29.75
CA THR A 1 -8.10 -0.93 28.74
C THR A 1 -7.99 0.44 29.36
N ARG A 2 -8.83 0.84 30.34
CA ARG A 2 -8.71 2.16 31.01
C ARG A 2 -7.39 2.35 31.77
N ASN A 3 -6.80 1.27 32.32
CA ASN A 3 -5.51 1.31 33.00
C ASN A 3 -4.32 1.41 32.05
N GLN A 4 -4.47 0.95 30.81
CA GLN A 4 -3.42 1.03 29.77
C GLN A 4 -3.42 2.37 29.03
N PHE A 5 -4.59 3.01 28.92
CA PHE A 5 -4.78 4.27 28.18
C PHE A 5 -5.61 5.26 28.99
N PRO A 6 -5.05 5.84 30.07
CA PRO A 6 -5.80 6.74 30.96
C PRO A 6 -6.25 8.04 30.26
N LYS A 7 -5.58 8.44 29.19
CA LYS A 7 -5.90 9.61 28.35
C LYS A 7 -6.53 9.25 27.00
N GLY A 8 -6.94 7.98 26.80
CA GLY A 8 -7.40 7.48 25.50
C GLY A 8 -6.26 7.05 24.58
N ILE A 9 -6.60 6.52 23.42
CA ILE A 9 -5.64 6.11 22.37
C ILE A 9 -5.27 7.34 21.55
N GLU A 10 -3.97 7.55 21.30
CA GLU A 10 -3.50 8.59 20.40
C GLU A 10 -4.08 8.41 18.97
N SER A 11 -4.17 9.48 18.22
CA SER A 11 -4.62 9.43 16.83
C SER A 11 -3.56 8.76 15.93
N TYR A 12 -3.94 7.67 15.25
CA TYR A 12 -3.07 6.94 14.32
C TYR A 12 -3.50 7.10 12.85
N GLY A 13 -4.61 7.77 12.60
CA GLY A 13 -5.22 7.90 11.29
C GLY A 13 -6.22 6.77 10.97
N THR A 14 -7.26 7.11 10.21
CA THR A 14 -8.38 6.20 9.91
C THR A 14 -7.92 4.99 9.11
N ASP A 15 -7.07 5.17 8.10
CA ASP A 15 -6.60 4.08 7.24
C ASP A 15 -5.68 3.11 7.97
N ALA A 16 -4.82 3.60 8.86
CA ALA A 16 -4.02 2.74 9.72
C ALA A 16 -4.89 1.86 10.63
N LEU A 17 -5.96 2.43 11.18
CA LEU A 17 -6.93 1.70 12.00
C LEU A 17 -7.70 0.67 11.17
N ARG A 18 -8.17 1.02 9.97
CA ARG A 18 -8.84 0.10 9.04
C ARG A 18 -7.97 -1.11 8.72
N MET A 19 -6.74 -0.87 8.26
CA MET A 19 -5.79 -1.94 7.93
C MET A 19 -5.44 -2.80 9.15
N ALA A 20 -5.28 -2.21 10.33
CA ALA A 20 -5.06 -2.96 11.56
C ALA A 20 -6.24 -3.90 11.87
N PHE A 21 -7.49 -3.44 11.73
CA PHE A 21 -8.66 -4.30 11.89
C PHE A 21 -8.72 -5.41 10.84
N PHE A 22 -8.47 -5.12 9.56
CA PHE A 22 -8.41 -6.15 8.53
C PHE A 22 -7.34 -7.22 8.86
N SER A 23 -6.16 -6.81 9.30
CA SER A 23 -5.08 -7.74 9.64
C SER A 23 -5.37 -8.63 10.86
N MET A 24 -6.34 -8.24 11.69
CA MET A 24 -6.80 -8.99 12.86
C MET A 24 -8.10 -9.74 12.62
N ALA A 25 -8.76 -9.53 11.46
CA ALA A 25 -10.04 -10.16 11.11
C ALA A 25 -9.81 -11.61 10.67
N THR A 26 -9.43 -12.45 11.63
CA THR A 26 -9.34 -13.90 11.47
C THR A 26 -10.71 -14.55 11.66
N HIS A 27 -10.86 -15.84 11.33
CA HIS A 27 -12.12 -16.60 11.52
C HIS A 27 -12.52 -16.82 12.99
N THR A 28 -11.82 -16.22 13.95
CA THR A 28 -12.14 -16.32 15.38
C THR A 28 -13.22 -15.31 15.78
N LYS A 29 -14.05 -15.67 16.76
CA LYS A 29 -15.15 -14.82 17.26
C LYS A 29 -14.67 -13.53 17.92
N ASP A 30 -13.49 -13.55 18.53
CA ASP A 30 -12.96 -12.42 19.29
C ASP A 30 -11.67 -11.90 18.64
N ILE A 31 -11.65 -10.61 18.38
CA ILE A 31 -10.47 -9.90 17.88
C ILE A 31 -9.68 -9.39 19.09
N SER A 32 -8.49 -9.94 19.28
CA SER A 32 -7.53 -9.37 20.24
C SER A 32 -6.85 -8.15 19.61
N PHE A 33 -7.15 -6.96 20.11
CA PHE A 33 -6.56 -5.74 19.59
C PHE A 33 -5.10 -5.61 20.01
N GLU A 34 -4.19 -5.70 19.03
CA GLU A 34 -2.76 -5.50 19.21
C GLU A 34 -2.34 -4.09 18.80
N PHE A 35 -1.97 -3.29 19.77
CA PHE A 35 -1.54 -1.91 19.55
C PHE A 35 -0.30 -1.78 18.65
N GLY A 36 0.59 -2.77 18.69
CA GLY A 36 1.77 -2.84 17.82
C GLY A 36 1.42 -2.87 16.33
N ARG A 37 0.33 -3.55 15.96
CA ARG A 37 -0.14 -3.60 14.56
C ARG A 37 -0.63 -2.24 14.08
N LEU A 38 -1.38 -1.53 14.91
CA LEU A 38 -1.84 -0.18 14.57
C LEU A 38 -0.67 0.76 14.29
N LYS A 39 0.36 0.71 15.12
CA LYS A 39 1.59 1.49 14.93
C LYS A 39 2.33 1.09 13.65
N GLY A 40 2.38 -0.23 13.35
CA GLY A 40 2.95 -0.76 12.11
C GLY A 40 2.23 -0.20 10.87
N PHE A 41 0.90 -0.22 10.85
CA PHE A 41 0.12 0.31 9.73
C PHE A 41 0.19 1.84 9.62
N ARG A 42 0.33 2.59 10.71
CA ARG A 42 0.65 4.01 10.63
C ARG A 42 1.97 4.25 9.90
N ASN A 43 3.01 3.48 10.23
CA ASN A 43 4.30 3.57 9.53
C ASN A 43 4.17 3.18 8.06
N PHE A 44 3.31 2.22 7.75
CA PHE A 44 3.02 1.83 6.37
C PHE A 44 2.32 2.96 5.59
N CYS A 45 1.32 3.61 6.16
CA CYS A 45 0.70 4.80 5.56
C CYS A 45 1.75 5.90 5.28
N ASN A 46 2.65 6.15 6.22
CA ASN A 46 3.74 7.10 6.03
C ASN A 46 4.71 6.66 4.92
N LYS A 47 5.00 5.36 4.80
CA LYS A 47 5.85 4.82 3.72
C LYS A 47 5.20 5.04 2.35
N ILE A 48 3.89 4.78 2.23
CA ILE A 48 3.12 5.02 0.99
C ILE A 48 3.17 6.51 0.62
N TRP A 49 2.88 7.40 1.56
CA TRP A 49 2.91 8.83 1.35
C TRP A 49 4.30 9.33 0.90
N ASN A 50 5.35 8.87 1.56
CA ASN A 50 6.72 9.28 1.22
C ASN A 50 7.16 8.75 -0.15
N ALA A 51 6.77 7.53 -0.52
CA ALA A 51 7.03 6.99 -1.86
C ALA A 51 6.30 7.81 -2.94
N ALA A 52 5.02 8.16 -2.70
CA ALA A 52 4.25 9.00 -3.60
C ALA A 52 4.89 10.39 -3.79
N ARG A 53 5.27 11.05 -2.70
CA ARG A 53 5.96 12.35 -2.75
C ARG A 53 7.29 12.28 -3.49
N PHE A 54 8.02 11.19 -3.33
CA PHE A 54 9.27 10.97 -4.05
C PHE A 54 9.01 10.85 -5.56
N ILE A 55 8.00 10.07 -5.95
CA ILE A 55 7.62 9.85 -7.35
C ILE A 55 7.08 11.15 -7.98
N ASP A 56 6.39 11.99 -7.22
CA ASP A 56 5.90 13.28 -7.66
C ASP A 56 7.02 14.26 -8.08
N GLY A 57 8.21 14.09 -7.52
CA GLY A 57 9.40 14.86 -7.90
C GLY A 57 9.96 14.56 -9.30
N TYR A 58 9.46 13.52 -9.99
CA TYR A 58 9.89 13.15 -11.33
C TYR A 58 8.89 13.60 -12.41
N PRO A 59 9.36 13.92 -13.63
CA PRO A 59 8.47 14.29 -14.74
C PRO A 59 7.55 13.13 -15.12
N ILE A 60 6.39 13.46 -15.69
CA ILE A 60 5.47 12.47 -16.26
C ILE A 60 5.98 12.12 -17.66
N GLU A 61 6.62 10.97 -17.78
CA GLU A 61 7.17 10.50 -19.06
C GLU A 61 6.26 9.47 -19.72
N LYS A 62 5.58 8.64 -18.92
CA LYS A 62 4.61 7.62 -19.37
C LYS A 62 3.33 7.69 -18.56
N GLU A 63 2.21 7.47 -19.22
CA GLU A 63 0.89 7.36 -18.58
C GLU A 63 0.50 5.90 -18.27
N ILE A 64 1.06 4.96 -19.03
CA ILE A 64 0.80 3.52 -18.91
C ILE A 64 2.12 2.82 -18.63
N PHE A 65 2.07 1.84 -17.73
CA PHE A 65 3.23 1.00 -17.43
C PHE A 65 3.64 0.18 -18.65
N ASP A 66 4.93 0.25 -18.99
CA ASP A 66 5.53 -0.51 -20.08
C ASP A 66 6.85 -1.15 -19.63
N ALA A 67 6.86 -2.48 -19.54
CA ALA A 67 8.00 -3.26 -19.05
C ALA A 67 9.10 -3.38 -20.11
N GLU A 68 10.00 -2.42 -20.18
CA GLU A 68 11.10 -2.38 -21.14
C GLU A 68 12.32 -3.20 -20.70
N ASN A 69 12.64 -3.20 -19.43
CA ASN A 69 13.81 -3.85 -18.86
C ASN A 69 13.44 -5.00 -17.90
N ASP A 70 14.43 -5.74 -17.42
CA ASP A 70 14.20 -6.93 -16.61
C ASP A 70 13.64 -6.60 -15.22
N ILE A 71 13.98 -5.45 -14.64
CA ILE A 71 13.43 -5.05 -13.34
C ILE A 71 11.98 -4.61 -13.45
N ASP A 72 11.56 -3.98 -14.57
CA ASP A 72 10.18 -3.64 -14.85
C ASP A 72 9.33 -4.90 -15.03
N LYS A 73 9.83 -5.87 -15.80
CA LYS A 73 9.14 -7.17 -15.97
C LYS A 73 8.99 -7.88 -14.65
N TRP A 74 10.06 -7.93 -13.85
CA TRP A 74 10.02 -8.57 -12.53
C TRP A 74 8.99 -7.95 -11.60
N ILE A 75 9.00 -6.62 -11.45
CA ILE A 75 8.06 -5.97 -10.53
C ILE A 75 6.62 -6.11 -10.99
N TYR A 76 6.38 -6.05 -12.29
CA TYR A 76 5.05 -6.21 -12.85
C TYR A 76 4.51 -7.62 -12.66
N ASP A 77 5.33 -8.64 -12.88
CA ASP A 77 4.99 -10.03 -12.62
C ASP A 77 4.67 -10.27 -11.12
N GLU A 78 5.48 -9.71 -10.23
CA GLU A 78 5.22 -9.78 -8.79
C GLU A 78 3.92 -9.04 -8.41
N PHE A 79 3.63 -7.91 -9.04
CA PHE A 79 2.37 -7.19 -8.84
C PHE A 79 1.16 -7.98 -9.32
N GLN A 80 1.23 -8.60 -10.50
CA GLN A 80 0.15 -9.45 -11.01
C GLN A 80 -0.13 -10.65 -10.08
N LYS A 81 0.91 -11.32 -9.60
CA LYS A 81 0.79 -12.40 -8.60
C LYS A 81 0.11 -11.90 -7.32
N THR A 82 0.53 -10.74 -6.83
CA THR A 82 -0.04 -10.11 -5.64
C THR A 82 -1.53 -9.80 -5.82
N LYS A 83 -1.93 -9.23 -6.96
CA LYS A 83 -3.35 -8.98 -7.29
C LYS A 83 -4.18 -10.26 -7.26
N VAL A 84 -3.68 -11.35 -7.84
CA VAL A 84 -4.36 -12.65 -7.83
C VAL A 84 -4.55 -13.17 -6.40
N GLN A 85 -3.52 -13.09 -5.55
CA GLN A 85 -3.61 -13.54 -4.17
C GLN A 85 -4.55 -12.68 -3.33
N ILE A 86 -4.52 -11.35 -3.50
CA ILE A 86 -5.46 -10.44 -2.83
C ILE A 86 -6.90 -10.79 -3.19
N ASN A 87 -7.21 -10.93 -4.49
CA ASN A 87 -8.55 -11.28 -4.96
C ASN A 87 -9.01 -12.63 -4.39
N LYS A 88 -8.15 -13.65 -4.41
CA LYS A 88 -8.44 -14.95 -3.81
C LYS A 88 -8.77 -14.80 -2.32
N ASN A 89 -7.91 -14.09 -1.57
CA ASN A 89 -8.07 -13.91 -0.15
C ASN A 89 -9.36 -13.12 0.21
N ILE A 90 -9.73 -12.14 -0.61
CA ILE A 90 -11.00 -11.40 -0.44
C ILE A 90 -12.21 -12.32 -0.66
N ILE A 91 -12.20 -13.14 -1.73
CA ILE A 91 -13.28 -14.10 -2.02
C ILE A 91 -13.43 -15.12 -0.90
N GLU A 92 -12.33 -15.56 -0.29
CA GLU A 92 -12.29 -16.50 0.82
C GLU A 92 -12.55 -15.84 2.19
N TYR A 93 -12.90 -14.52 2.22
CA TYR A 93 -13.05 -13.72 3.44
C TYR A 93 -11.81 -13.69 4.36
N ARG A 94 -10.62 -13.88 3.78
CA ARG A 94 -9.32 -13.81 4.46
C ARG A 94 -8.71 -12.42 4.29
N LEU A 95 -9.39 -11.41 4.87
CA LEU A 95 -8.94 -10.02 4.78
C LEU A 95 -7.60 -9.78 5.49
N ASP A 96 -7.29 -10.61 6.49
CA ASP A 96 -6.00 -10.65 7.18
C ASP A 96 -4.85 -10.96 6.20
N PHE A 97 -5.03 -11.95 5.33
CA PHE A 97 -4.04 -12.27 4.30
C PHE A 97 -4.02 -11.23 3.19
N ALA A 98 -5.18 -10.74 2.75
CA ALA A 98 -5.25 -9.76 1.67
C ALA A 98 -4.47 -8.47 2.01
N VAL A 99 -4.63 -7.92 3.23
CA VAL A 99 -3.90 -6.72 3.66
C VAL A 99 -2.41 -6.98 3.85
N ASN A 100 -2.02 -8.18 4.28
CA ASN A 100 -0.62 -8.55 4.39
C ASN A 100 0.06 -8.70 3.03
N GLU A 101 -0.61 -9.28 2.03
CA GLU A 101 -0.08 -9.40 0.65
C GLU A 101 0.28 -8.04 0.06
N ILE A 102 -0.62 -7.05 0.16
CA ILE A 102 -0.33 -5.71 -0.38
C ILE A 102 0.73 -4.98 0.44
N TYR A 103 0.76 -5.19 1.77
CA TYR A 103 1.81 -4.65 2.64
C TYR A 103 3.19 -5.16 2.23
N GLU A 104 3.36 -6.49 2.12
CA GLU A 104 4.61 -7.14 1.73
C GLU A 104 5.07 -6.73 0.33
N PHE A 105 4.15 -6.69 -0.63
CA PHE A 105 4.46 -6.23 -1.98
C PHE A 105 4.95 -4.79 -1.98
N PHE A 106 4.18 -3.88 -1.38
CA PHE A 106 4.50 -2.45 -1.43
C PHE A 106 5.80 -2.13 -0.68
N TRP A 107 5.96 -2.68 0.52
CA TRP A 107 7.14 -2.38 1.33
C TRP A 107 8.39 -3.03 0.76
N ASN A 108 8.39 -4.36 0.64
CA ASN A 108 9.61 -5.12 0.37
C ASN A 108 9.98 -5.17 -1.12
N LYS A 109 8.98 -5.26 -2.02
CA LYS A 109 9.25 -5.40 -3.46
C LYS A 109 9.25 -4.05 -4.17
N PHE A 110 8.19 -3.26 -3.99
CA PHE A 110 8.09 -1.97 -4.67
C PHE A 110 9.06 -0.94 -4.09
N CYS A 111 9.02 -0.68 -2.76
CA CYS A 111 9.85 0.36 -2.17
C CYS A 111 11.32 -0.05 -2.04
N ASP A 112 11.58 -1.22 -1.42
CA ASP A 112 12.94 -1.58 -1.02
C ASP A 112 13.79 -2.15 -2.17
N VAL A 113 13.15 -2.67 -3.23
CA VAL A 113 13.87 -3.19 -4.41
C VAL A 113 13.65 -2.29 -5.62
N TYR A 114 12.42 -2.21 -6.14
CA TYR A 114 12.17 -1.56 -7.43
C TYR A 114 12.47 -0.06 -7.40
N LEU A 115 11.91 0.66 -6.41
CA LEU A 115 12.12 2.10 -6.26
C LEU A 115 13.60 2.46 -6.04
N GLU A 116 14.32 1.66 -5.25
CA GLU A 116 15.75 1.88 -5.01
C GLU A 116 16.59 1.58 -6.27
N GLU A 117 16.22 0.59 -7.07
CA GLU A 117 16.90 0.31 -8.32
C GLU A 117 16.63 1.41 -9.36
N CYS A 118 15.39 1.91 -9.45
CA CYS A 118 15.05 3.06 -10.30
C CYS A 118 15.86 4.33 -9.91
N LYS A 119 16.07 4.55 -8.62
CA LYS A 119 16.92 5.67 -8.14
C LYS A 119 18.38 5.54 -8.61
N LYS A 120 18.92 4.34 -8.59
CA LYS A 120 20.32 4.08 -8.99
C LYS A 120 20.52 4.16 -10.50
N SER A 121 19.60 3.56 -11.26
CA SER A 121 19.66 3.50 -12.72
C SER A 121 19.22 4.78 -13.41
N GLY A 122 18.39 5.59 -12.76
CA GLY A 122 17.72 6.76 -13.34
C GLY A 122 16.48 6.40 -14.17
N ASN A 123 16.07 5.13 -14.25
CA ASN A 123 14.88 4.68 -15.00
C ASN A 123 13.61 4.89 -14.17
N THR A 124 13.06 6.08 -14.21
CA THR A 124 11.93 6.49 -13.33
C THR A 124 10.58 6.56 -14.03
N GLU A 125 10.55 6.36 -15.34
CA GLU A 125 9.39 6.51 -16.24
C GLU A 125 8.19 5.66 -15.84
N ASN A 126 8.44 4.44 -15.36
CA ASN A 126 7.41 3.48 -14.96
C ASN A 126 6.95 3.60 -13.51
N LEU A 127 7.59 4.44 -12.68
CA LEU A 127 7.24 4.59 -11.27
C LEU A 127 5.82 5.12 -11.06
N ARG A 128 5.46 6.17 -11.79
CA ARG A 128 4.16 6.84 -11.67
C ARG A 128 3.02 5.94 -12.19
N PRO A 129 3.09 5.36 -13.41
CA PRO A 129 2.08 4.42 -13.90
C PRO A 129 1.88 3.20 -12.98
N LEU A 130 2.96 2.60 -12.48
CA LEU A 130 2.87 1.47 -11.57
C LEU A 130 2.25 1.86 -10.21
N LEU A 131 2.64 3.02 -9.68
CA LEU A 131 2.04 3.54 -8.44
C LEU A 131 0.53 3.74 -8.61
N LYS A 132 0.07 4.26 -9.75
CA LYS A 132 -1.36 4.43 -10.06
C LYS A 132 -2.12 3.11 -9.90
N GLU A 133 -1.63 2.04 -10.53
CA GLU A 133 -2.25 0.72 -10.40
C GLU A 133 -2.20 0.17 -8.95
N ILE A 134 -1.09 0.39 -8.24
CA ILE A 134 -0.95 -0.04 -6.84
C ILE A 134 -1.96 0.69 -5.95
N LEU A 135 -2.17 1.99 -6.14
CA LEU A 135 -3.14 2.77 -5.37
C LEU A 135 -4.56 2.25 -5.54
N LEU A 136 -4.95 1.79 -6.74
CA LEU A 136 -6.26 1.18 -6.98
C LEU A 136 -6.44 -0.12 -6.18
N VAL A 137 -5.39 -0.94 -6.07
CA VAL A 137 -5.44 -2.18 -5.28
C VAL A 137 -5.42 -1.90 -3.77
N LEU A 138 -4.74 -0.84 -3.34
CA LEU A 138 -4.71 -0.38 -1.94
C LEU A 138 -6.02 0.29 -1.50
N HIS A 139 -6.79 0.87 -2.43
CA HIS A 139 -7.93 1.72 -2.12
C HIS A 139 -8.98 1.07 -1.19
N PRO A 140 -9.37 -0.19 -1.34
CA PRO A 140 -10.29 -0.84 -0.40
C PRO A 140 -9.80 -0.88 1.05
N PHE A 141 -8.50 -0.90 1.26
CA PHE A 141 -7.86 -0.98 2.57
C PHE A 141 -7.56 0.39 3.19
N ALA A 142 -7.14 1.35 2.37
CA ALA A 142 -6.71 2.68 2.79
C ALA A 142 -7.31 3.79 1.89
N PRO A 143 -8.65 3.95 1.87
CA PRO A 143 -9.32 4.81 0.89
C PRO A 143 -8.96 6.30 1.01
N PHE A 144 -8.79 6.82 2.21
CA PHE A 144 -8.50 8.25 2.39
C PHE A 144 -7.11 8.61 1.90
N LEU A 145 -6.12 7.80 2.22
CA LEU A 145 -4.73 8.00 1.81
C LEU A 145 -4.57 7.87 0.29
N THR A 146 -5.15 6.81 -0.27
CA THR A 146 -5.02 6.54 -1.72
C THR A 146 -5.76 7.55 -2.56
N GLU A 147 -6.93 8.02 -2.12
CA GLU A 147 -7.69 9.07 -2.78
C GLU A 147 -6.91 10.39 -2.80
N GLU A 148 -6.36 10.79 -1.67
CA GLU A 148 -5.55 12.01 -1.56
C GLU A 148 -4.33 11.97 -2.47
N ILE A 149 -3.59 10.85 -2.44
CA ILE A 149 -2.41 10.66 -3.30
C ILE A 149 -2.81 10.67 -4.78
N HIS A 150 -3.89 9.97 -5.14
CA HIS A 150 -4.35 9.87 -6.51
C HIS A 150 -4.76 11.24 -7.07
N THR A 151 -5.51 12.00 -6.28
CA THR A 151 -5.91 13.37 -6.66
C THR A 151 -4.69 14.27 -6.86
N ILE A 152 -3.70 14.22 -5.97
CA ILE A 152 -2.49 15.05 -6.07
C ILE A 152 -1.64 14.69 -7.29
N LEU A 153 -1.44 13.38 -7.54
CA LEU A 153 -0.51 12.90 -8.57
C LEU A 153 -1.13 12.84 -9.98
N PHE A 154 -2.42 12.61 -10.08
CA PHE A 154 -3.08 12.31 -11.37
C PHE A 154 -4.19 13.29 -11.71
N ASP A 155 -4.50 14.24 -10.82
CA ASP A 155 -5.59 15.22 -10.98
C ASP A 155 -6.94 14.57 -11.30
N ASP A 156 -7.14 13.36 -10.79
CA ASP A 156 -8.29 12.49 -11.06
C ASP A 156 -8.63 11.71 -9.77
N PRO A 157 -9.88 11.74 -9.28
CA PRO A 157 -10.28 10.93 -8.13
C PRO A 157 -10.39 9.46 -8.50
N ILE A 158 -10.23 8.56 -7.51
CA ILE A 158 -10.48 7.12 -7.68
C ILE A 158 -11.99 6.84 -7.69
N LEU A 159 -12.77 7.59 -6.90
CA LEU A 159 -14.22 7.47 -6.73
C LEU A 159 -14.97 8.66 -7.31
#